data_5574a159fcc0d013cf6d3b90c686c5f6
#
_entry.id   5574a159fcc0d013cf6d3b90c686c5f6
#
_cell.length_a   1.000
_cell.length_b   1.000
_cell.length_c   1.000
_cell.angle_alpha   90.00
_cell.angle_beta   90.00
_cell.angle_gamma   90.00
#
_symmetry.space_group_name_H-M   'P 1'
#
loop_
_entity.id
_entity.type
_entity.pdbx_description
1 polymer ?
#
loop_
_entity_poly.entity_id
_entity_poly.type
_entity_poly.pdbx_seq_one_letter_code
_entity_poly.pdbx_strand_id
1 'polypeptide(L)'
;MTGTKPHGSAAPDILSMTRDELRDYIVSLGEARYRADQLYSWMMRGAGFDEMTNLPKAFRALVAERADYRRCTVAARFESSLDETVKYAFELEDGECVESVFMKYEHGTTVCVSSQAGCAMGCRFCASTIGGRVRNLTPSEILGQVIAAGHDRGERIDGVVMMGIGEPLDNYESTVKFLRLVSSEEGLNIGLRHISVSTCGIVPGIVRLADEGMPVTLSVSLLSLIHISEPTRPEPI
;
A
#
# COMPACT_ATOMS: atom_id res chain seq x y z
N MET A 1 23.19 15.28 0.66
CA MET A 1 22.85 15.49 -0.76
C MET A 1 22.26 14.17 -1.25
N THR A 2 20.96 13.99 -1.11
CA THR A 2 20.22 12.82 -1.61
C THR A 2 19.85 13.12 -3.06
N GLY A 3 20.62 12.55 -4.00
CA GLY A 3 20.32 12.67 -5.41
C GLY A 3 19.04 11.92 -5.72
N THR A 4 17.97 12.63 -6.03
CA THR A 4 16.75 12.10 -6.62
C THR A 4 17.08 11.39 -7.92
N LYS A 5 16.96 10.06 -7.97
CA LYS A 5 17.03 9.31 -9.24
C LYS A 5 15.84 9.74 -10.11
N PRO A 6 16.02 9.99 -11.41
CA PRO A 6 14.93 10.36 -12.30
C PRO A 6 13.92 9.19 -12.40
N HIS A 7 12.64 9.52 -12.47
CA HIS A 7 11.56 8.60 -12.80
C HIS A 7 11.87 7.85 -14.09
N GLY A 8 11.93 6.52 -14.03
CA GLY A 8 12.26 5.67 -15.16
C GLY A 8 13.57 4.89 -15.00
N SER A 9 14.04 4.67 -13.76
CA SER A 9 15.12 3.69 -13.51
C SER A 9 14.69 2.33 -14.06
N ALA A 10 15.53 1.73 -14.92
CA ALA A 10 15.34 0.37 -15.42
C ALA A 10 15.53 -0.70 -14.32
N ALA A 11 15.80 -0.28 -13.08
CA ALA A 11 16.02 -1.12 -11.94
C ALA A 11 14.68 -1.69 -11.41
N PRO A 12 14.61 -3.00 -11.12
CA PRO A 12 13.38 -3.61 -10.62
C PRO A 12 13.06 -3.15 -9.20
N ASP A 13 11.78 -2.89 -8.96
CA ASP A 13 11.24 -2.54 -7.63
C ASP A 13 11.11 -3.79 -6.76
N ILE A 14 12.06 -3.99 -5.86
CA ILE A 14 12.14 -5.20 -5.05
C ILE A 14 11.06 -5.32 -3.97
N LEU A 15 10.47 -4.22 -3.52
CA LEU A 15 9.37 -4.27 -2.56
C LEU A 15 8.04 -4.69 -3.21
N SER A 16 7.92 -4.56 -4.54
CA SER A 16 6.81 -5.10 -5.32
C SER A 16 6.95 -6.60 -5.64
N MET A 17 8.07 -7.23 -5.29
CA MET A 17 8.32 -8.64 -5.56
C MET A 17 7.74 -9.53 -4.45
N THR A 18 7.12 -10.65 -4.85
CA THR A 18 6.89 -11.75 -3.92
C THR A 18 8.23 -12.34 -3.47
N ARG A 19 8.20 -13.11 -2.38
CA ARG A 19 9.41 -13.75 -1.87
C ARG A 19 10.13 -14.62 -2.92
N ASP A 20 9.38 -15.36 -3.74
CA ASP A 20 9.96 -16.20 -4.79
C ASP A 20 10.53 -15.38 -5.95
N GLU A 21 9.83 -14.33 -6.38
CA GLU A 21 10.36 -13.39 -7.38
C GLU A 21 11.65 -12.71 -6.89
N LEU A 22 11.70 -12.33 -5.61
CA LEU A 22 12.91 -11.76 -5.00
C LEU A 22 14.05 -12.78 -4.96
N ARG A 23 13.76 -14.06 -4.63
CA ARG A 23 14.74 -15.15 -4.64
C ARG A 23 15.36 -15.34 -6.03
N ASP A 24 14.51 -15.39 -7.05
CA ASP A 24 14.98 -15.56 -8.42
C ASP A 24 15.79 -14.36 -8.90
N TYR A 25 15.38 -13.15 -8.49
CA TYR A 25 16.13 -11.93 -8.75
C TYR A 25 17.53 -11.95 -8.09
N ILE A 26 17.61 -12.28 -6.80
CA ILE A 26 18.87 -12.33 -6.05
C ILE A 26 19.83 -13.39 -6.62
N VAL A 27 19.29 -14.55 -7.04
CA VAL A 27 20.07 -15.57 -7.72
C VAL A 27 20.60 -15.06 -9.07
N SER A 28 19.81 -14.28 -9.80
CA SER A 28 20.25 -13.66 -11.07
C SER A 28 21.40 -12.66 -10.89
N LEU A 29 21.56 -12.10 -9.70
CA LEU A 29 22.70 -11.24 -9.32
C LEU A 29 23.94 -12.03 -8.91
N GLY A 30 23.89 -13.38 -8.94
CA GLY A 30 24.99 -14.26 -8.53
C GLY A 30 25.08 -14.49 -7.02
N GLU A 31 24.05 -14.13 -6.27
CA GLU A 31 24.00 -14.26 -4.82
C GLU A 31 23.19 -15.49 -4.36
N ALA A 32 23.44 -15.95 -3.14
CA ALA A 32 22.78 -17.13 -2.60
C ALA A 32 21.29 -16.86 -2.31
N ARG A 33 20.41 -17.80 -2.67
CA ARG A 33 18.94 -17.71 -2.54
C ARG A 33 18.47 -17.32 -1.13
N TYR A 34 19.11 -17.83 -0.06
CA TYR A 34 18.73 -17.51 1.32
C TYR A 34 18.90 -16.03 1.70
N ARG A 35 19.75 -15.28 0.96
CA ARG A 35 19.94 -13.85 1.18
C ARG A 35 18.68 -13.05 0.81
N ALA A 36 17.90 -13.56 -0.14
CA ALA A 36 16.62 -12.98 -0.48
C ALA A 36 15.64 -13.08 0.70
N ASP A 37 15.64 -14.21 1.42
CA ASP A 37 14.77 -14.39 2.59
C ASP A 37 15.13 -13.42 3.72
N GLN A 38 16.43 -13.24 3.96
CA GLN A 38 16.91 -12.26 4.93
C GLN A 38 16.53 -10.82 4.52
N LEU A 39 16.75 -10.46 3.25
CA LEU A 39 16.40 -9.16 2.71
C LEU A 39 14.88 -8.90 2.82
N TYR A 40 14.06 -9.88 2.40
CA TYR A 40 12.60 -9.81 2.48
C TYR A 40 12.13 -9.53 3.91
N SER A 41 12.64 -10.27 4.88
CA SER A 41 12.29 -10.07 6.30
C SER A 41 12.62 -8.66 6.81
N TRP A 42 13.72 -8.05 6.36
CA TRP A 42 14.06 -6.68 6.71
C TRP A 42 13.16 -5.65 6.02
N MET A 43 12.88 -5.86 4.74
CA MET A 43 11.98 -4.98 3.98
C MET A 43 10.58 -4.92 4.60
N MET A 44 10.04 -6.08 5.02
CA MET A 44 8.73 -6.16 5.67
C MET A 44 8.67 -5.48 7.05
N ARG A 45 9.82 -5.18 7.65
CA ARG A 45 9.93 -4.38 8.89
C ARG A 45 10.15 -2.89 8.61
N GLY A 46 10.22 -2.47 7.34
CA GLY A 46 10.49 -1.08 6.96
C GLY A 46 11.94 -0.64 7.11
N ALA A 47 12.86 -1.58 7.36
CA ALA A 47 14.26 -1.26 7.60
C ALA A 47 14.97 -0.73 6.36
N GLY A 48 15.83 0.27 6.54
CA GLY A 48 16.77 0.70 5.51
C GLY A 48 17.95 -0.25 5.36
N PHE A 49 18.67 -0.17 4.23
CA PHE A 49 19.84 -1.00 4.00
C PHE A 49 20.90 -0.91 5.12
N ASP A 50 21.03 0.25 5.77
CA ASP A 50 22.01 0.44 6.85
C ASP A 50 21.63 -0.32 8.13
N GLU A 51 20.36 -0.60 8.34
CA GLU A 51 19.82 -1.30 9.49
C GLU A 51 19.88 -2.84 9.33
N MET A 52 20.10 -3.34 8.11
CA MET A 52 20.13 -4.79 7.77
C MET A 52 21.44 -5.42 8.21
N THR A 53 21.67 -5.50 9.51
CA THR A 53 22.98 -5.85 10.11
C THR A 53 23.48 -7.25 9.85
N ASN A 54 22.59 -8.23 9.63
CA ASN A 54 22.94 -9.61 9.30
C ASN A 54 23.22 -9.83 7.80
N LEU A 55 23.10 -8.80 6.97
CA LEU A 55 23.44 -8.83 5.55
C LEU A 55 24.84 -8.22 5.33
N PRO A 56 25.74 -8.88 4.57
CA PRO A 56 27.04 -8.33 4.24
C PRO A 56 26.96 -6.96 3.57
N LYS A 57 27.87 -6.07 3.91
CA LYS A 57 27.92 -4.72 3.31
C LYS A 57 27.99 -4.74 1.79
N ALA A 58 28.79 -5.67 1.22
CA ALA A 58 28.91 -5.84 -0.23
C ALA A 58 27.57 -6.23 -0.89
N PHE A 59 26.82 -7.14 -0.26
CA PHE A 59 25.51 -7.53 -0.74
C PHE A 59 24.51 -6.37 -0.71
N ARG A 60 24.46 -5.62 0.40
CA ARG A 60 23.58 -4.44 0.53
C ARG A 60 23.91 -3.37 -0.53
N ALA A 61 25.20 -3.13 -0.78
CA ALA A 61 25.64 -2.20 -1.81
C ALA A 61 25.26 -2.68 -3.22
N LEU A 62 25.43 -3.99 -3.51
CA LEU A 62 25.03 -4.58 -4.79
C LEU A 62 23.53 -4.42 -5.04
N VAL A 63 22.69 -4.73 -4.04
CA VAL A 63 21.23 -4.58 -4.19
C VAL A 63 20.83 -3.12 -4.34
N ALA A 64 21.42 -2.21 -3.57
CA ALA A 64 21.14 -0.77 -3.66
C ALA A 64 21.55 -0.17 -5.02
N GLU A 65 22.56 -0.74 -5.69
CA GLU A 65 22.97 -0.33 -7.04
C GLU A 65 22.03 -0.87 -8.13
N ARG A 66 21.56 -2.12 -7.97
CA ARG A 66 20.88 -2.88 -9.02
C ARG A 66 19.37 -2.91 -8.91
N ALA A 67 18.81 -2.47 -7.79
CA ALA A 67 17.38 -2.49 -7.53
C ALA A 67 16.88 -1.17 -6.96
N ASP A 68 15.61 -0.89 -7.16
CA ASP A 68 14.87 0.14 -6.44
C ASP A 68 14.22 -0.48 -5.20
N TYR A 69 14.46 0.13 -4.05
CA TYR A 69 13.76 -0.20 -2.80
C TYR A 69 12.93 1.02 -2.38
N ARG A 70 11.71 1.09 -2.91
CA ARG A 70 10.81 2.23 -2.74
C ARG A 70 10.12 2.16 -1.39
N ARG A 71 10.45 3.08 -0.51
CA ARG A 71 9.81 3.22 0.80
C ARG A 71 9.00 4.51 0.85
N CYS A 72 7.83 4.46 1.46
CA CYS A 72 7.10 5.68 1.76
C CYS A 72 7.82 6.49 2.83
N THR A 73 8.01 7.77 2.57
CA THR A 73 8.60 8.71 3.53
C THR A 73 7.48 9.50 4.21
N VAL A 74 7.51 9.58 5.55
CA VAL A 74 6.54 10.39 6.29
C VAL A 74 6.86 11.87 6.06
N ALA A 75 6.07 12.55 5.25
CA ALA A 75 6.17 13.99 5.02
C ALA A 75 5.46 14.78 6.13
N ALA A 76 4.32 14.30 6.61
CA ALA A 76 3.60 14.89 7.73
C ALA A 76 2.81 13.84 8.51
N ARG A 77 2.59 14.11 9.79
CA ARG A 77 1.86 13.28 10.72
C ARG A 77 0.92 14.14 11.55
N PHE A 78 -0.34 13.75 11.62
CA PHE A 78 -1.38 14.43 12.38
C PHE A 78 -2.03 13.43 13.35
N GLU A 79 -1.83 13.64 14.63
CA GLU A 79 -2.40 12.81 15.70
C GLU A 79 -3.75 13.36 16.15
N SER A 80 -4.70 12.47 16.34
CA SER A 80 -5.98 12.80 16.95
C SER A 80 -5.77 13.15 18.44
N SER A 81 -6.51 14.13 18.93
CA SER A 81 -6.56 14.45 20.36
C SER A 81 -7.61 13.63 21.12
N LEU A 82 -8.41 12.85 20.42
CA LEU A 82 -9.55 12.11 20.98
C LEU A 82 -9.27 10.61 21.14
N ASP A 83 -8.41 10.08 20.25
CA ASP A 83 -8.08 8.66 20.20
C ASP A 83 -6.66 8.44 19.67
N GLU A 84 -6.27 7.19 19.45
CA GLU A 84 -4.95 6.84 18.91
C GLU A 84 -4.88 6.89 17.37
N THR A 85 -5.82 7.57 16.70
CA THR A 85 -5.82 7.73 15.24
C THR A 85 -4.70 8.67 14.80
N VAL A 86 -3.96 8.25 13.78
CA VAL A 86 -2.90 9.06 13.16
C VAL A 86 -3.11 9.13 11.66
N LYS A 87 -3.22 10.33 11.12
CA LYS A 87 -3.22 10.57 9.68
C LYS A 87 -1.81 10.88 9.21
N TYR A 88 -1.36 10.18 8.21
CA TYR A 88 -0.07 10.37 7.54
C TYR A 88 -0.27 11.03 6.18
N ALA A 89 0.67 11.90 5.81
CA ALA A 89 0.97 12.25 4.45
C ALA A 89 2.30 11.57 4.09
N PHE A 90 2.28 10.67 3.14
CA PHE A 90 3.47 9.98 2.65
C PHE A 90 3.93 10.60 1.34
N GLU A 91 5.19 11.02 1.30
CA GLU A 91 5.86 11.45 0.07
C GLU A 91 6.41 10.22 -0.66
N LEU A 92 6.13 10.17 -1.96
CA LEU A 92 6.60 9.16 -2.89
C LEU A 92 7.89 9.64 -3.59
N GLU A 93 8.61 8.75 -4.28
CA GLU A 93 9.90 9.09 -4.90
C GLU A 93 9.82 10.18 -5.96
N ASP A 94 8.66 10.36 -6.60
CA ASP A 94 8.42 11.38 -7.62
C ASP A 94 7.95 12.73 -7.05
N GLY A 95 7.82 12.82 -5.73
CA GLY A 95 7.34 14.02 -5.05
C GLY A 95 5.82 14.08 -4.92
N GLU A 96 5.07 13.10 -5.48
CA GLU A 96 3.64 12.99 -5.21
C GLU A 96 3.40 12.61 -3.74
N CYS A 97 2.24 13.03 -3.23
CA CYS A 97 1.87 12.79 -1.84
C CYS A 97 0.56 12.03 -1.75
N VAL A 98 0.53 11.01 -0.89
CA VAL A 98 -0.68 10.24 -0.61
C VAL A 98 -0.99 10.22 0.88
N GLU A 99 -2.27 10.06 1.20
CA GLU A 99 -2.73 10.02 2.57
C GLU A 99 -2.97 8.57 3.02
N SER A 100 -2.68 8.32 4.29
CA SER A 100 -2.98 7.06 4.96
C SER A 100 -3.42 7.34 6.40
N VAL A 101 -4.22 6.46 6.97
CA VAL A 101 -4.71 6.64 8.34
C VAL A 101 -4.48 5.36 9.14
N PHE A 102 -3.72 5.49 10.22
CA PHE A 102 -3.62 4.46 11.24
C PHE A 102 -4.75 4.63 12.25
N MET A 103 -5.46 3.55 12.54
CA MET A 103 -6.58 3.51 13.46
C MET A 103 -6.40 2.36 14.43
N LYS A 104 -6.61 2.62 15.71
CA LYS A 104 -6.54 1.60 16.75
C LYS A 104 -7.93 1.35 17.33
N TYR A 105 -8.30 0.08 17.35
CA TYR A 105 -9.56 -0.41 17.88
C TYR A 105 -9.31 -1.41 19.01
N GLU A 106 -10.32 -1.73 19.81
CA GLU A 106 -10.23 -2.77 20.86
C GLU A 106 -9.81 -4.14 20.31
N HIS A 107 -10.14 -4.42 19.07
CA HIS A 107 -9.88 -5.72 18.40
C HIS A 107 -8.66 -5.72 17.47
N GLY A 108 -7.86 -4.67 17.49
CA GLY A 108 -6.61 -4.59 16.72
C GLY A 108 -6.41 -3.26 15.99
N THR A 109 -5.32 -3.20 15.23
CA THR A 109 -4.89 -2.01 14.49
C THR A 109 -5.22 -2.15 13.00
N THR A 110 -5.69 -1.07 12.38
CA THR A 110 -6.03 -1.03 10.96
C THR A 110 -5.38 0.16 10.28
N VAL A 111 -4.90 -0.03 9.06
CA VAL A 111 -4.40 1.08 8.23
C VAL A 111 -5.30 1.27 7.02
N CYS A 112 -5.76 2.50 6.82
CA CYS A 112 -6.41 2.95 5.60
C CYS A 112 -5.34 3.37 4.60
N VAL A 113 -5.32 2.78 3.40
CA VAL A 113 -4.31 3.05 2.38
C VAL A 113 -4.89 3.65 1.11
N SER A 114 -4.08 4.45 0.42
CA SER A 114 -4.35 4.99 -0.91
C SER A 114 -3.88 4.03 -1.99
N SER A 115 -4.57 4.01 -3.12
CA SER A 115 -4.26 3.18 -4.29
C SER A 115 -3.79 3.97 -5.52
N GLN A 116 -3.98 5.29 -5.52
CA GLN A 116 -3.58 6.19 -6.61
C GLN A 116 -3.07 7.51 -6.04
N ALA A 117 -2.27 8.24 -6.79
CA ALA A 117 -2.02 9.66 -6.59
C ALA A 117 -3.13 10.43 -7.34
N GLY A 118 -4.03 11.05 -6.57
CA GLY A 118 -5.29 11.60 -7.09
C GLY A 118 -6.31 10.53 -7.50
N CYS A 119 -7.45 10.93 -8.06
CA CYS A 119 -8.53 10.01 -8.44
C CYS A 119 -9.29 10.53 -9.66
N ALA A 120 -9.58 9.66 -10.63
CA ALA A 120 -10.31 10.01 -11.86
C ALA A 120 -11.83 9.83 -11.77
N MET A 121 -12.36 9.30 -10.65
CA MET A 121 -13.79 8.95 -10.54
C MET A 121 -14.74 10.14 -10.50
N GLY A 122 -14.25 11.35 -10.22
CA GLY A 122 -15.02 12.58 -10.32
C GLY A 122 -16.14 12.74 -9.28
N CYS A 123 -16.04 12.08 -8.13
CA CYS A 123 -17.02 12.19 -7.04
C CYS A 123 -17.07 13.63 -6.52
N ARG A 124 -18.20 14.32 -6.66
CA ARG A 124 -18.33 15.76 -6.41
C ARG A 124 -18.08 16.17 -4.96
N PHE A 125 -18.20 15.28 -4.00
CA PHE A 125 -17.95 15.51 -2.57
C PHE A 125 -16.52 15.16 -2.14
N CYS A 126 -15.71 14.50 -3.00
CA CYS A 126 -14.40 13.97 -2.63
C CYS A 126 -13.27 14.91 -3.07
N ALA A 127 -12.45 15.35 -2.11
CA ALA A 127 -11.31 16.21 -2.39
C ALA A 127 -10.25 15.55 -3.29
N SER A 128 -10.13 14.21 -3.23
CA SER A 128 -9.15 13.45 -4.01
C SER A 128 -9.36 13.53 -5.53
N THR A 129 -10.51 14.05 -6.00
CA THR A 129 -10.81 14.19 -7.42
C THR A 129 -10.54 15.58 -7.99
N ILE A 130 -10.21 16.57 -7.13
CA ILE A 130 -10.04 17.98 -7.54
C ILE A 130 -8.93 18.13 -8.58
N GLY A 131 -7.80 17.44 -8.38
CA GLY A 131 -6.65 17.45 -9.30
C GLY A 131 -6.72 16.35 -10.37
N GLY A 132 -7.77 15.53 -10.38
CA GLY A 132 -7.81 14.32 -11.19
C GLY A 132 -6.83 13.23 -10.70
N ARG A 133 -6.59 12.22 -11.55
CA ARG A 133 -5.59 11.18 -11.27
C ARG A 133 -4.27 11.54 -11.93
N VAL A 134 -3.21 11.61 -11.14
CA VAL A 134 -1.84 11.77 -11.64
C VAL A 134 -1.35 10.42 -12.16
N ARG A 135 -1.35 9.38 -11.29
CA ARG A 135 -0.95 8.02 -11.65
C ARG A 135 -1.49 6.96 -10.69
N ASN A 136 -1.38 5.73 -11.11
CA ASN A 136 -1.57 4.57 -10.24
C ASN A 136 -0.37 4.41 -9.30
N LEU A 137 -0.60 3.95 -8.07
CA LEU A 137 0.47 3.51 -7.19
C LEU A 137 0.96 2.12 -7.59
N THR A 138 2.26 1.90 -7.39
CA THR A 138 2.85 0.56 -7.52
C THR A 138 2.45 -0.32 -6.32
N PRO A 139 2.57 -1.65 -6.42
CA PRO A 139 2.32 -2.54 -5.27
C PRO A 139 3.17 -2.18 -4.05
N SER A 140 4.44 -1.78 -4.25
CA SER A 140 5.34 -1.34 -3.19
C SER A 140 4.91 -0.05 -2.51
N GLU A 141 4.36 0.91 -3.27
CA GLU A 141 3.87 2.17 -2.70
C GLU A 141 2.59 1.95 -1.88
N ILE A 142 1.73 1.00 -2.26
CA ILE A 142 0.56 0.64 -1.45
C ILE A 142 1.01 -0.11 -0.18
N LEU A 143 1.89 -1.10 -0.32
CA LEU A 143 2.44 -1.88 0.78
C LEU A 143 3.28 -1.01 1.73
N GLY A 144 4.04 -0.08 1.18
CA GLY A 144 4.90 0.85 1.91
C GLY A 144 4.13 1.71 2.92
N GLN A 145 2.88 2.08 2.63
CA GLN A 145 2.03 2.82 3.57
C GLN A 145 1.75 1.99 4.83
N VAL A 146 1.45 0.68 4.66
CA VAL A 146 1.20 -0.22 5.79
C VAL A 146 2.47 -0.42 6.62
N ILE A 147 3.59 -0.68 5.94
CA ILE A 147 4.90 -0.89 6.59
C ILE A 147 5.32 0.38 7.34
N ALA A 148 5.24 1.55 6.71
CA ALA A 148 5.68 2.81 7.31
C ALA A 148 4.84 3.19 8.52
N ALA A 149 3.52 3.02 8.45
CA ALA A 149 2.63 3.28 9.59
C ALA A 149 2.90 2.33 10.77
N GLY A 150 3.06 1.03 10.50
CA GLY A 150 3.40 0.06 11.54
C GLY A 150 4.78 0.31 12.17
N HIS A 151 5.77 0.66 11.35
CA HIS A 151 7.11 1.01 11.82
C HIS A 151 7.12 2.27 12.70
N ASP A 152 6.44 3.34 12.27
CA ASP A 152 6.34 4.61 13.03
C ASP A 152 5.64 4.42 14.38
N ARG A 153 4.61 3.57 14.42
CA ARG A 153 3.87 3.27 15.65
C ARG A 153 4.55 2.23 16.54
N GLY A 154 5.48 1.44 16.00
CA GLY A 154 6.04 0.27 16.68
C GLY A 154 4.98 -0.81 16.95
N GLU A 155 3.91 -0.84 16.16
CA GLU A 155 2.77 -1.74 16.33
C GLU A 155 2.58 -2.63 15.11
N ARG A 156 2.10 -3.86 15.34
CA ARG A 156 1.67 -4.74 14.28
C ARG A 156 0.37 -4.20 13.68
N ILE A 157 0.23 -4.30 12.38
CA ILE A 157 -1.02 -4.01 11.67
C ILE A 157 -1.82 -5.31 11.50
N ASP A 158 -3.07 -5.30 11.96
CA ASP A 158 -3.95 -6.48 11.93
C ASP A 158 -4.92 -6.45 10.76
N GLY A 159 -5.24 -5.27 10.22
CA GLY A 159 -6.15 -5.10 9.11
C GLY A 159 -5.78 -3.95 8.18
N VAL A 160 -6.33 -4.00 6.96
CA VAL A 160 -6.16 -2.93 5.96
C VAL A 160 -7.49 -2.59 5.33
N VAL A 161 -7.76 -1.30 5.14
CA VAL A 161 -8.88 -0.84 4.33
C VAL A 161 -8.36 0.02 3.18
N MET A 162 -8.74 -0.33 1.95
CA MET A 162 -8.38 0.43 0.75
C MET A 162 -9.46 1.49 0.50
N MET A 163 -9.49 2.52 1.36
CA MET A 163 -10.49 3.61 1.36
C MET A 163 -9.83 4.99 1.36
N GLY A 164 -8.55 5.07 1.02
CA GLY A 164 -7.80 6.32 0.86
C GLY A 164 -8.02 6.95 -0.51
N ILE A 165 -6.99 7.62 -1.02
CA ILE A 165 -7.02 8.28 -2.32
C ILE A 165 -6.98 7.23 -3.45
N GLY A 166 -7.90 7.38 -4.41
CA GLY A 166 -7.94 6.54 -5.61
C GLY A 166 -9.07 5.51 -5.61
N GLU A 167 -9.16 4.80 -6.74
CA GLU A 167 -10.07 3.68 -6.95
C GLU A 167 -9.25 2.41 -7.12
N PRO A 168 -9.30 1.48 -6.16
CA PRO A 168 -8.47 0.26 -6.22
C PRO A 168 -8.70 -0.59 -7.47
N LEU A 169 -9.94 -0.67 -7.97
CA LEU A 169 -10.25 -1.48 -9.14
C LEU A 169 -9.89 -0.80 -10.47
N ASP A 170 -9.58 0.50 -10.46
CA ASP A 170 -8.95 1.21 -11.58
C ASP A 170 -7.41 1.02 -11.60
N ASN A 171 -6.84 0.66 -10.46
CA ASN A 171 -5.45 0.20 -10.31
C ASN A 171 -5.38 -1.30 -10.02
N TYR A 172 -6.07 -2.10 -10.82
CA TYR A 172 -6.38 -3.50 -10.54
C TYR A 172 -5.14 -4.36 -10.29
N GLU A 173 -4.17 -4.34 -11.21
CA GLU A 173 -2.99 -5.21 -11.15
C GLU A 173 -2.13 -4.94 -9.91
N SER A 174 -1.92 -3.66 -9.58
CA SER A 174 -1.19 -3.29 -8.36
C SER A 174 -1.97 -3.66 -7.10
N THR A 175 -3.29 -3.51 -7.12
CA THR A 175 -4.17 -3.88 -6.01
C THR A 175 -4.09 -5.39 -5.73
N VAL A 176 -4.25 -6.23 -6.76
CA VAL A 176 -4.17 -7.70 -6.59
C VAL A 176 -2.77 -8.12 -6.14
N LYS A 177 -1.72 -7.53 -6.72
CA LYS A 177 -0.34 -7.82 -6.31
C LYS A 177 -0.11 -7.41 -4.85
N PHE A 178 -0.59 -6.24 -4.43
CA PHE A 178 -0.54 -5.78 -3.04
C PHE A 178 -1.25 -6.78 -2.09
N LEU A 179 -2.45 -7.25 -2.45
CA LEU A 179 -3.18 -8.23 -1.64
C LEU A 179 -2.37 -9.52 -1.40
N ARG A 180 -1.66 -10.00 -2.44
CA ARG A 180 -0.77 -11.16 -2.32
C ARG A 180 0.45 -10.88 -1.43
N LEU A 181 1.04 -9.69 -1.55
CA LEU A 181 2.22 -9.31 -0.77
C LEU A 181 1.89 -9.13 0.72
N VAL A 182 0.82 -8.39 1.02
CA VAL A 182 0.44 -8.07 2.40
C VAL A 182 -0.03 -9.28 3.19
N SER A 183 -0.62 -10.28 2.50
CA SER A 183 -1.10 -11.52 3.12
C SER A 183 -0.06 -12.66 3.15
N SER A 184 1.11 -12.46 2.56
CA SER A 184 2.19 -13.46 2.58
C SER A 184 2.58 -13.82 4.01
N GLU A 185 2.63 -15.12 4.32
CA GLU A 185 2.97 -15.63 5.66
C GLU A 185 4.36 -15.18 6.12
N GLU A 186 5.30 -15.05 5.19
CA GLU A 186 6.66 -14.60 5.47
C GLU A 186 6.80 -13.05 5.46
N GLY A 187 5.72 -12.34 5.09
CA GLY A 187 5.65 -10.88 5.08
C GLY A 187 4.94 -10.31 6.30
N LEU A 188 3.98 -9.41 6.07
CA LEU A 188 3.18 -8.82 7.14
C LEU A 188 2.15 -9.81 7.70
N ASN A 189 1.82 -10.84 6.96
CA ASN A 189 0.89 -11.91 7.34
C ASN A 189 -0.48 -11.36 7.81
N ILE A 190 -1.01 -10.40 7.08
CA ILE A 190 -2.35 -9.86 7.32
C ILE A 190 -3.34 -10.72 6.52
N GLY A 191 -4.17 -11.48 7.23
CA GLY A 191 -5.12 -12.38 6.59
C GLY A 191 -6.08 -11.63 5.67
N LEU A 192 -6.35 -12.16 4.46
CA LEU A 192 -7.20 -11.50 3.45
C LEU A 192 -8.60 -11.15 3.96
N ARG A 193 -9.13 -11.88 4.95
CA ARG A 193 -10.42 -11.58 5.61
C ARG A 193 -10.40 -10.30 6.46
N HIS A 194 -9.21 -9.82 6.82
CA HIS A 194 -9.00 -8.57 7.53
C HIS A 194 -8.69 -7.41 6.57
N ILE A 195 -8.90 -7.63 5.27
CA ILE A 195 -8.68 -6.60 4.25
C ILE A 195 -10.00 -6.26 3.58
N SER A 196 -10.33 -4.96 3.56
CA SER A 196 -11.48 -4.43 2.85
C SER A 196 -11.03 -3.65 1.62
N VAL A 197 -11.52 -4.04 0.45
CA VAL A 197 -11.34 -3.31 -0.81
C VAL A 197 -12.61 -2.51 -1.07
N SER A 198 -12.51 -1.18 -1.08
CA SER A 198 -13.64 -0.31 -1.39
C SER A 198 -13.60 0.11 -2.86
N THR A 199 -14.76 0.16 -3.49
CA THR A 199 -14.89 0.59 -4.90
C THR A 199 -16.12 1.45 -5.11
N CYS A 200 -16.05 2.36 -6.06
CA CYS A 200 -17.22 3.09 -6.55
C CYS A 200 -18.12 2.24 -7.47
N GLY A 201 -17.74 0.96 -7.73
CA GLY A 201 -18.55 0.02 -8.49
C GLY A 201 -18.07 -0.23 -9.93
N ILE A 202 -16.76 -0.33 -10.15
CA ILE A 202 -16.20 -0.76 -11.44
C ILE A 202 -16.52 -2.24 -11.67
N VAL A 203 -17.68 -2.53 -12.28
CA VAL A 203 -18.24 -3.88 -12.44
C VAL A 203 -17.25 -4.87 -13.06
N PRO A 204 -16.53 -4.55 -14.15
CA PRO A 204 -15.53 -5.49 -14.70
C PRO A 204 -14.42 -5.82 -13.70
N GLY A 205 -13.99 -4.85 -12.89
CA GLY A 205 -12.99 -5.07 -11.83
C GLY A 205 -13.53 -5.94 -10.70
N ILE A 206 -14.80 -5.78 -10.32
CA ILE A 206 -15.46 -6.61 -9.31
C ILE A 206 -15.51 -8.08 -9.76
N VAL A 207 -15.92 -8.33 -11.01
CA VAL A 207 -15.97 -9.70 -11.55
C VAL A 207 -14.58 -10.33 -11.57
N ARG A 208 -13.57 -9.59 -12.07
CA ARG A 208 -12.18 -10.08 -12.06
C ARG A 208 -11.68 -10.39 -10.64
N LEU A 209 -12.00 -9.53 -9.66
CA LEU A 209 -11.58 -9.77 -8.27
C LEU A 209 -12.26 -11.01 -7.67
N ALA A 210 -13.51 -11.28 -8.04
CA ALA A 210 -14.20 -12.50 -7.64
C ALA A 210 -13.54 -13.75 -8.25
N ASP A 211 -13.09 -13.69 -9.50
CA ASP A 211 -12.39 -14.78 -10.19
C ASP A 211 -11.01 -15.09 -9.57
N GLU A 212 -10.37 -14.12 -8.88
CA GLU A 212 -9.12 -14.36 -8.13
C GLU A 212 -9.32 -15.30 -6.92
N GLY A 213 -10.55 -15.49 -6.46
CA GLY A 213 -10.88 -16.36 -5.32
C GLY A 213 -10.30 -15.87 -3.97
N MET A 214 -9.92 -14.62 -3.87
CA MET A 214 -9.37 -14.02 -2.65
C MET A 214 -10.49 -13.68 -1.67
N PRO A 215 -10.45 -14.18 -0.41
CA PRO A 215 -11.50 -13.94 0.58
C PRO A 215 -11.37 -12.56 1.24
N VAL A 216 -11.30 -11.51 0.44
CA VAL A 216 -11.32 -10.11 0.92
C VAL A 216 -12.76 -9.63 1.13
N THR A 217 -12.95 -8.62 1.97
CA THR A 217 -14.23 -7.91 2.05
C THR A 217 -14.31 -6.90 0.90
N LEU A 218 -15.35 -6.98 0.07
CA LEU A 218 -15.62 -5.98 -0.95
C LEU A 218 -16.69 -5.01 -0.43
N SER A 219 -16.37 -3.71 -0.41
CA SER A 219 -17.27 -2.64 -0.03
C SER A 219 -17.62 -1.79 -1.26
N VAL A 220 -18.89 -1.70 -1.61
CA VAL A 220 -19.34 -0.87 -2.75
C VAL A 220 -19.96 0.43 -2.24
N SER A 221 -19.42 1.56 -2.66
CA SER A 221 -19.89 2.91 -2.27
C SER A 221 -21.02 3.37 -3.18
N LEU A 222 -22.21 3.58 -2.62
CA LEU A 222 -23.43 4.04 -3.33
C LEU A 222 -23.85 5.44 -2.87
N LEU A 223 -22.93 6.42 -2.96
CA LEU A 223 -23.11 7.72 -2.29
C LEU A 223 -23.83 8.80 -3.12
N SER A 224 -23.97 8.64 -4.42
CA SER A 224 -24.53 9.70 -5.27
C SER A 224 -25.99 9.50 -5.66
N LEU A 225 -26.64 8.47 -5.19
CA LEU A 225 -27.96 8.05 -5.64
C LEU A 225 -29.03 8.33 -4.57
N ILE A 226 -29.06 9.55 -4.06
CA ILE A 226 -29.99 9.95 -2.98
C ILE A 226 -31.45 9.57 -3.28
N HIS A 227 -31.86 9.61 -4.56
CA HIS A 227 -33.20 9.21 -4.99
C HIS A 227 -33.38 7.68 -5.15
N ILE A 228 -32.28 6.92 -5.14
CA ILE A 228 -32.28 5.46 -5.35
C ILE A 228 -31.79 4.74 -4.10
N SER A 229 -30.69 5.22 -3.47
CA SER A 229 -30.05 4.54 -2.33
C SER A 229 -30.61 4.95 -0.96
N GLU A 230 -31.32 6.08 -0.88
CA GLU A 230 -31.95 6.55 0.37
C GLU A 230 -33.46 6.85 0.22
N PRO A 231 -34.25 5.96 -0.40
CA PRO A 231 -35.67 6.21 -0.61
C PRO A 231 -36.48 6.25 0.70
N THR A 232 -35.89 5.82 1.79
CA THR A 232 -36.54 5.65 3.11
C THR A 232 -36.04 6.62 4.16
N ARG A 233 -35.11 7.53 3.86
CA ARG A 233 -34.73 8.56 4.84
C ARG A 233 -35.84 9.62 4.95
N PRO A 234 -36.57 9.68 6.10
CA PRO A 234 -37.72 10.55 6.21
C PRO A 234 -37.36 12.04 6.32
N GLU A 235 -36.17 12.37 6.84
CA GLU A 235 -35.74 13.74 7.09
C GLU A 235 -34.23 13.89 6.88
N PRO A 236 -33.76 14.98 6.25
CA PRO A 236 -32.36 15.34 6.28
C PRO A 236 -31.97 15.77 7.70
N ILE A 237 -30.96 15.15 8.25
CA ILE A 237 -30.37 15.57 9.53
C ILE A 237 -29.49 16.79 9.32
#